data_eaa80518740f48ebebdea5aa99a48c90
#
_entry.id   eaa80518740f48ebebdea5aa99a48c90
#
_cell.length_a   1.000
_cell.length_b   1.000
_cell.length_c   1.000
_cell.angle_alpha   90.00
_cell.angle_beta   90.00
_cell.angle_gamma   90.00
#
_symmetry.space_group_name_H-M   'P 1'
#
loop_
_entity.id
_entity.type
_entity.pdbx_description
1 polymer ?
#
loop_
_entity_poly.entity_id
_entity_poly.type
_entity_poly.pdbx_seq_one_letter_code
_entity_poly.pdbx_strand_id
1 'polypeptide(L)'
;MVRPGSVRIIAGHWRGSRLPVPDRPGLRPTSDRVRETLFNWLQAVLPGTRVLDLFAGSGALGLEAASRGAAHVQLVEADPGLARSLMATVERLQGQSRVAVHCGDALAFLRAASPEPAWDIAFVDPPFAAGLWPAVLELLPPRLATTAWLYLETPAEYTPVLPPDWAVHRENRTRQVRYALYRRGTLGA
;
A
#
# COMPACT_ATOMS: atom_id res chain seq x y z
N MET A 1 -24.51 16.67 -9.74
CA MET A 1 -23.23 16.02 -10.08
C MET A 1 -22.26 16.24 -8.95
N VAL A 2 -21.98 15.22 -8.16
CA VAL A 2 -20.93 15.25 -7.13
C VAL A 2 -19.59 15.36 -7.85
N ARG A 3 -18.75 16.35 -7.50
CA ARG A 3 -17.42 16.48 -8.09
C ARG A 3 -16.58 15.27 -7.63
N PRO A 4 -15.94 14.52 -8.54
CA PRO A 4 -15.06 13.45 -8.13
C PRO A 4 -14.00 14.00 -7.18
N GLY A 5 -13.78 13.31 -6.07
CA GLY A 5 -12.74 13.65 -5.11
C GLY A 5 -11.36 13.57 -5.79
N SER A 6 -10.39 14.25 -5.25
CA SER A 6 -8.99 14.08 -5.66
C SER A 6 -8.08 14.03 -4.45
N VAL A 7 -7.15 13.09 -4.47
CA VAL A 7 -6.04 13.02 -3.53
C VAL A 7 -4.80 13.62 -4.19
N ARG A 8 -3.92 14.25 -3.41
CA ARG A 8 -2.71 14.86 -3.94
C ARG A 8 -1.48 14.07 -3.50
N ILE A 9 -0.51 13.91 -4.39
CA ILE A 9 0.84 13.45 -4.03
C ILE A 9 1.50 14.54 -3.19
N ILE A 10 2.00 14.15 -2.00
CA ILE A 10 2.44 15.10 -0.96
C ILE A 10 3.87 15.54 -1.18
N ALA A 11 4.75 14.60 -1.59
CA ALA A 11 6.18 14.88 -1.74
C ALA A 11 6.83 14.11 -2.89
N GLY A 12 8.12 14.36 -3.13
CA GLY A 12 8.91 13.66 -4.15
C GLY A 12 8.75 14.24 -5.55
N HIS A 13 9.09 13.41 -6.54
CA HIS A 13 9.19 13.81 -7.95
C HIS A 13 7.86 14.28 -8.53
N TRP A 14 6.75 13.70 -8.10
CA TRP A 14 5.40 14.03 -8.57
C TRP A 14 4.58 14.89 -7.59
N ARG A 15 5.25 15.57 -6.66
CA ARG A 15 4.59 16.43 -5.66
C ARG A 15 3.57 17.36 -6.30
N GLY A 16 2.39 17.45 -5.69
CA GLY A 16 1.28 18.30 -6.13
C GLY A 16 0.39 17.69 -7.21
N SER A 17 0.80 16.57 -7.83
CA SER A 17 -0.03 15.87 -8.81
C SER A 17 -1.31 15.35 -8.18
N ARG A 18 -2.44 15.54 -8.88
CA ARG A 18 -3.75 15.07 -8.44
C ARG A 18 -4.03 13.67 -8.94
N LEU A 19 -4.48 12.82 -8.04
CA LEU A 19 -4.96 11.47 -8.30
C LEU A 19 -6.49 11.50 -8.27
N PRO A 20 -7.17 11.09 -9.32
CA PRO A 20 -8.64 11.03 -9.32
C PRO A 20 -9.10 9.98 -8.32
N VAL A 21 -10.07 10.33 -7.50
CA VAL A 21 -10.77 9.41 -6.60
C VAL A 21 -12.19 9.28 -7.14
N PRO A 22 -12.53 8.18 -7.80
CA PRO A 22 -13.91 7.94 -8.24
C PRO A 22 -14.84 7.86 -7.02
N ASP A 23 -16.04 8.42 -7.18
CA ASP A 23 -17.09 8.30 -6.17
C ASP A 23 -17.62 6.86 -6.20
N ARG A 24 -17.12 6.03 -5.28
CA ARG A 24 -17.54 4.64 -5.14
C ARG A 24 -17.78 4.29 -3.67
N PRO A 25 -18.85 3.52 -3.37
CA PRO A 25 -19.10 3.02 -2.03
C PRO A 25 -17.89 2.22 -1.51
N GLY A 26 -17.41 2.55 -0.32
CA GLY A 26 -16.29 1.85 0.32
C GLY A 26 -14.90 2.37 -0.05
N LEU A 27 -14.75 3.21 -1.06
CA LEU A 27 -13.47 3.85 -1.36
C LEU A 27 -13.30 5.08 -0.44
N ARG A 28 -12.60 4.91 0.67
CA ARG A 28 -12.17 5.99 1.55
C ARG A 28 -10.68 6.22 1.34
N PRO A 29 -10.27 7.33 0.71
CA PRO A 29 -8.84 7.63 0.63
C PRO A 29 -8.28 7.79 2.05
N THR A 30 -7.16 7.12 2.31
CA THR A 30 -6.36 7.37 3.51
C THR A 30 -6.10 8.87 3.60
N SER A 31 -6.43 9.48 4.73
CA SER A 31 -6.31 10.94 4.87
C SER A 31 -4.89 11.41 4.63
N ASP A 32 -4.73 12.64 4.14
CA ASP A 32 -3.41 13.24 3.90
C ASP A 32 -2.54 13.18 5.17
N ARG A 33 -3.13 13.41 6.35
CA ARG A 33 -2.43 13.33 7.64
C ARG A 33 -1.89 11.93 7.94
N VAL A 34 -2.66 10.88 7.67
CA VAL A 34 -2.21 9.50 7.88
C VAL A 34 -1.10 9.15 6.89
N ARG A 35 -1.25 9.57 5.64
CA ARG A 35 -0.21 9.37 4.61
C ARG A 35 1.09 10.11 4.96
N GLU A 36 1.01 11.37 5.39
CA GLU A 36 2.19 12.11 5.86
C GLU A 36 2.88 11.39 7.02
N THR A 37 2.11 10.91 8.00
CA THR A 37 2.65 10.16 9.14
C THR A 37 3.36 8.89 8.68
N LEU A 38 2.73 8.08 7.83
CA LEU A 38 3.32 6.85 7.29
C LEU A 38 4.63 7.13 6.55
N PHE A 39 4.62 8.10 5.64
CA PHE A 39 5.81 8.39 4.83
C PHE A 39 6.93 9.08 5.62
N ASN A 40 6.62 9.76 6.72
CA ASN A 40 7.62 10.21 7.68
C ASN A 40 8.29 9.01 8.39
N TRP A 41 7.51 7.98 8.76
CA TRP A 41 8.07 6.75 9.33
C TRP A 41 8.97 5.97 8.36
N LEU A 42 8.64 6.00 7.07
CA LEU A 42 9.36 5.28 6.01
C LEU A 42 10.48 6.08 5.36
N GLN A 43 10.65 7.36 5.70
CA GLN A 43 11.52 8.30 4.97
C GLN A 43 12.96 7.77 4.77
N ALA A 44 13.53 7.13 5.79
CA ALA A 44 14.92 6.65 5.75
C ALA A 44 15.08 5.33 4.99
N VAL A 45 14.01 4.56 4.81
CA VAL A 45 14.08 3.18 4.28
C VAL A 45 13.45 3.03 2.90
N LEU A 46 12.63 3.98 2.48
CA LEU A 46 11.87 3.91 1.24
C LEU A 46 12.70 4.04 -0.06
N PRO A 47 13.73 4.92 -0.16
CA PRO A 47 14.47 5.07 -1.41
C PRO A 47 15.12 3.76 -1.86
N GLY A 48 14.98 3.44 -3.15
CA GLY A 48 15.57 2.24 -3.76
C GLY A 48 14.81 0.94 -3.51
N THR A 49 13.72 0.96 -2.75
CA THR A 49 12.96 -0.25 -2.38
C THR A 49 12.00 -0.73 -3.46
N ARG A 50 11.58 -1.99 -3.32
CA ARG A 50 10.49 -2.62 -4.04
C ARG A 50 9.24 -2.58 -3.16
N VAL A 51 8.19 -1.93 -3.64
CA VAL A 51 6.96 -1.68 -2.87
C VAL A 51 5.78 -2.41 -3.50
N LEU A 52 4.99 -3.08 -2.70
CA LEU A 52 3.71 -3.67 -3.07
C LEU A 52 2.57 -2.89 -2.41
N ASP A 53 1.68 -2.32 -3.21
CA ASP A 53 0.41 -1.74 -2.76
C ASP A 53 -0.71 -2.72 -3.15
N LEU A 54 -1.13 -3.55 -2.19
CA LEU A 54 -1.96 -4.73 -2.46
C LEU A 54 -3.44 -4.39 -2.68
N PHE A 55 -3.88 -3.20 -2.28
CA PHE A 55 -5.25 -2.69 -2.44
C PHE A 55 -5.20 -1.24 -2.89
N ALA A 56 -4.70 -1.02 -4.11
CA ALA A 56 -4.23 0.28 -4.55
C ALA A 56 -5.30 1.38 -4.61
N GLY A 57 -6.55 1.05 -4.92
CA GLY A 57 -7.62 2.04 -5.01
C GLY A 57 -7.28 3.20 -5.94
N SER A 58 -7.11 4.40 -5.39
CA SER A 58 -6.67 5.58 -6.14
C SER A 58 -5.15 5.62 -6.41
N GLY A 59 -4.38 4.70 -5.86
CA GLY A 59 -2.93 4.66 -5.92
C GLY A 59 -2.25 5.62 -4.93
N ALA A 60 -2.96 6.13 -3.94
CA ALA A 60 -2.46 7.18 -3.06
C ALA A 60 -1.20 6.77 -2.27
N LEU A 61 -1.07 5.51 -1.86
CA LEU A 61 0.11 5.00 -1.15
C LEU A 61 1.23 4.62 -2.13
N GLY A 62 0.95 3.77 -3.11
CA GLY A 62 1.97 3.29 -4.02
C GLY A 62 2.57 4.39 -4.91
N LEU A 63 1.74 5.31 -5.43
CA LEU A 63 2.25 6.44 -6.22
C LEU A 63 3.02 7.45 -5.38
N GLU A 64 2.64 7.67 -4.11
CA GLU A 64 3.45 8.46 -3.18
C GLU A 64 4.81 7.80 -2.93
N ALA A 65 4.85 6.47 -2.75
CA ALA A 65 6.10 5.72 -2.58
C ALA A 65 7.02 5.87 -3.81
N ALA A 66 6.47 5.70 -5.01
CA ALA A 66 7.22 5.90 -6.25
C ALA A 66 7.75 7.34 -6.38
N SER A 67 6.91 8.33 -6.04
CA SER A 67 7.29 9.75 -6.05
C SER A 67 8.45 10.06 -5.10
N ARG A 68 8.53 9.37 -3.97
CA ARG A 68 9.57 9.52 -2.94
C ARG A 68 10.80 8.66 -3.16
N GLY A 69 10.91 7.96 -4.30
CA GLY A 69 12.13 7.27 -4.71
C GLY A 69 12.16 5.77 -4.52
N ALA A 70 11.01 5.10 -4.31
CA ALA A 70 10.94 3.65 -4.47
C ALA A 70 11.42 3.26 -5.88
N ALA A 71 12.22 2.21 -5.99
CA ALA A 71 12.78 1.78 -7.27
C ALA A 71 11.74 1.07 -8.14
N HIS A 72 10.86 0.30 -7.50
CA HIS A 72 9.77 -0.41 -8.17
C HIS A 72 8.52 -0.44 -7.29
N VAL A 73 7.37 -0.16 -7.87
CA VAL A 73 6.07 -0.21 -7.19
C VAL A 73 5.11 -1.07 -7.99
N GLN A 74 4.56 -2.08 -7.34
CA GLN A 74 3.45 -2.88 -7.87
C GLN A 74 2.15 -2.42 -7.22
N LEU A 75 1.21 -1.96 -8.03
CA LEU A 75 -0.15 -1.66 -7.62
C LEU A 75 -1.04 -2.84 -7.99
N VAL A 76 -1.84 -3.34 -7.06
CA VAL A 76 -2.84 -4.38 -7.29
C VAL A 76 -4.22 -3.80 -7.02
N GLU A 77 -5.12 -3.91 -8.00
CA GLU A 77 -6.48 -3.36 -7.92
C GLU A 77 -7.48 -4.30 -8.58
N ALA A 78 -8.50 -4.69 -7.82
CA ALA A 78 -9.50 -5.65 -8.29
C ALA A 78 -10.53 -5.03 -9.24
N ASP A 79 -10.88 -3.75 -9.07
CA ASP A 79 -11.83 -3.07 -9.93
C ASP A 79 -11.18 -2.67 -11.26
N PRO A 80 -11.69 -3.18 -12.41
CA PRO A 80 -11.09 -2.87 -13.72
C PRO A 80 -11.17 -1.39 -14.09
N GLY A 81 -12.14 -0.65 -13.56
CA GLY A 81 -12.29 0.79 -13.80
C GLY A 81 -11.22 1.58 -13.03
N LEU A 82 -10.98 1.23 -11.77
CA LEU A 82 -9.90 1.82 -10.97
C LEU A 82 -8.53 1.46 -11.55
N ALA A 83 -8.32 0.20 -11.94
CA ALA A 83 -7.07 -0.24 -12.55
C ALA A 83 -6.76 0.54 -13.85
N ARG A 84 -7.74 0.75 -14.71
CA ARG A 84 -7.57 1.62 -15.91
C ARG A 84 -7.22 3.06 -15.55
N SER A 85 -7.87 3.62 -14.52
CA SER A 85 -7.57 4.97 -14.03
C SER A 85 -6.15 5.08 -13.47
N LEU A 86 -5.68 4.04 -12.76
CA LEU A 86 -4.30 3.94 -12.29
C LEU A 86 -3.31 3.90 -13.45
N MET A 87 -3.55 3.05 -14.46
CA MET A 87 -2.70 2.96 -15.66
C MET A 87 -2.58 4.30 -16.37
N ALA A 88 -3.71 4.99 -16.60
CA ALA A 88 -3.72 6.32 -17.21
C ALA A 88 -2.98 7.37 -16.33
N THR A 89 -3.07 7.24 -15.01
CA THR A 89 -2.36 8.12 -14.08
C THR A 89 -0.85 7.87 -14.13
N VAL A 90 -0.42 6.60 -14.14
CA VAL A 90 0.99 6.22 -14.28
C VAL A 90 1.58 6.74 -15.60
N GLU A 91 0.83 6.62 -16.71
CA GLU A 91 1.23 7.15 -18.01
C GLU A 91 1.37 8.68 -17.98
N ARG A 92 0.38 9.39 -17.46
CA ARG A 92 0.40 10.85 -17.31
C ARG A 92 1.58 11.35 -16.46
N LEU A 93 1.98 10.58 -15.45
CA LEU A 93 3.11 10.87 -14.58
C LEU A 93 4.46 10.40 -15.17
N GLN A 94 4.46 9.76 -16.34
CA GLN A 94 5.63 9.14 -16.96
C GLN A 94 6.32 8.13 -16.03
N GLY A 95 5.51 7.37 -15.27
CA GLY A 95 5.96 6.49 -14.21
C GLY A 95 6.15 5.02 -14.62
N GLN A 96 5.97 4.67 -15.91
CA GLN A 96 5.88 3.28 -16.39
C GLN A 96 7.17 2.47 -16.14
N SER A 97 8.31 3.14 -16.02
CA SER A 97 9.59 2.48 -15.71
C SER A 97 9.71 2.02 -14.24
N ARG A 98 8.84 2.54 -13.36
CA ARG A 98 8.88 2.28 -11.91
C ARG A 98 7.61 1.67 -11.35
N VAL A 99 6.47 1.92 -11.98
CA VAL A 99 5.16 1.54 -11.47
C VAL A 99 4.48 0.60 -12.44
N ALA A 100 4.16 -0.60 -11.95
CA ALA A 100 3.34 -1.57 -12.65
C ALA A 100 1.95 -1.65 -12.00
N VAL A 101 0.90 -1.82 -12.80
CA VAL A 101 -0.48 -2.00 -12.34
C VAL A 101 -0.95 -3.39 -12.72
N HIS A 102 -1.41 -4.17 -11.74
CA HIS A 102 -2.07 -5.44 -11.92
C HIS A 102 -3.58 -5.27 -11.67
N CYS A 103 -4.39 -5.59 -12.67
CA CYS A 103 -5.85 -5.62 -12.54
C CYS A 103 -6.27 -7.04 -12.15
N GLY A 104 -6.62 -7.25 -10.89
CA GLY A 104 -7.00 -8.56 -10.40
C GLY A 104 -7.16 -8.64 -8.88
N ASP A 105 -7.67 -9.79 -8.43
CA ASP A 105 -7.85 -10.09 -7.01
C ASP A 105 -6.51 -10.18 -6.27
N ALA A 106 -6.44 -9.56 -5.09
CA ALA A 106 -5.22 -9.48 -4.28
C ALA A 106 -4.73 -10.87 -3.81
N LEU A 107 -5.63 -11.76 -3.40
CA LEU A 107 -5.25 -13.10 -2.95
C LEU A 107 -4.81 -13.97 -4.13
N ALA A 108 -5.46 -13.85 -5.28
CA ALA A 108 -5.04 -14.52 -6.51
C ALA A 108 -3.65 -14.04 -6.95
N PHE A 109 -3.39 -12.73 -6.89
CA PHE A 109 -2.08 -12.15 -7.15
C PHE A 109 -1.02 -12.74 -6.20
N LEU A 110 -1.28 -12.77 -4.89
CA LEU A 110 -0.34 -13.34 -3.92
C LEU A 110 -0.08 -14.82 -4.15
N ARG A 111 -1.06 -15.61 -4.56
CA ARG A 111 -0.86 -17.04 -4.87
C ARG A 111 0.00 -17.26 -6.12
N ALA A 112 -0.18 -16.41 -7.13
CA ALA A 112 0.54 -16.49 -8.40
C ALA A 112 1.94 -15.82 -8.35
N ALA A 113 2.16 -14.88 -7.43
CA ALA A 113 3.40 -14.15 -7.35
C ALA A 113 4.58 -15.06 -6.99
N SER A 114 5.70 -14.89 -7.72
CA SER A 114 6.97 -15.50 -7.33
C SER A 114 7.43 -14.92 -5.99
N PRO A 115 8.04 -15.70 -5.11
CA PRO A 115 8.68 -15.19 -3.91
C PRO A 115 9.89 -14.31 -4.21
N GLU A 116 10.46 -14.40 -5.40
CA GLU A 116 11.64 -13.64 -5.83
C GLU A 116 11.37 -12.88 -7.14
N PRO A 117 11.82 -11.64 -7.24
CA PRO A 117 12.45 -10.84 -6.17
C PRO A 117 11.42 -10.38 -5.11
N ALA A 118 11.78 -10.53 -3.83
CA ALA A 118 10.91 -10.20 -2.71
C ALA A 118 10.58 -8.69 -2.62
N TRP A 119 9.49 -8.36 -1.94
CA TRP A 119 9.09 -6.98 -1.67
C TRP A 119 9.73 -6.48 -0.36
N ASP A 120 10.26 -5.26 -0.38
CA ASP A 120 10.85 -4.62 0.81
C ASP A 120 9.79 -3.94 1.67
N ILE A 121 8.73 -3.43 1.04
CA ILE A 121 7.63 -2.74 1.72
C ILE A 121 6.31 -3.23 1.13
N ALA A 122 5.33 -3.53 1.98
CA ALA A 122 3.96 -3.79 1.56
C ALA A 122 2.97 -2.87 2.27
N PHE A 123 2.00 -2.35 1.50
CA PHE A 123 0.83 -1.64 2.01
C PHE A 123 -0.40 -2.54 1.88
N VAL A 124 -1.14 -2.69 2.99
CA VAL A 124 -2.32 -3.55 3.10
C VAL A 124 -3.44 -2.76 3.76
N ASP A 125 -4.36 -2.26 2.94
CA ASP A 125 -5.55 -1.51 3.34
C ASP A 125 -6.77 -2.04 2.59
N PRO A 126 -7.23 -3.27 2.90
CA PRO A 126 -8.39 -3.87 2.24
C PRO A 126 -9.68 -3.19 2.67
N PRO A 127 -10.74 -3.25 1.84
CA PRO A 127 -12.09 -2.86 2.26
C PRO A 127 -12.50 -3.62 3.53
N PHE A 128 -12.86 -2.90 4.60
CA PHE A 128 -13.11 -3.48 5.93
C PHE A 128 -14.21 -4.55 5.93
N ALA A 129 -15.24 -4.36 5.10
CA ALA A 129 -16.32 -5.33 4.96
C ALA A 129 -15.87 -6.69 4.37
N ALA A 130 -14.72 -6.74 3.70
CA ALA A 130 -14.25 -7.96 3.04
C ALA A 130 -13.54 -8.93 4.00
N GLY A 131 -13.07 -8.48 5.18
CA GLY A 131 -12.42 -9.34 6.17
C GLY A 131 -11.17 -10.08 5.70
N LEU A 132 -10.39 -9.49 4.79
CA LEU A 132 -9.32 -10.18 4.07
C LEU A 132 -8.01 -10.34 4.84
N TRP A 133 -7.85 -9.69 6.01
CA TRP A 133 -6.59 -9.69 6.75
C TRP A 133 -6.04 -11.09 7.07
N PRO A 134 -6.81 -12.08 7.56
CA PRO A 134 -6.26 -13.40 7.86
C PRO A 134 -5.63 -14.05 6.63
N ALA A 135 -6.34 -14.06 5.50
CA ALA A 135 -5.84 -14.66 4.27
C ALA A 135 -4.64 -13.90 3.68
N VAL A 136 -4.63 -12.57 3.76
CA VAL A 136 -3.49 -11.77 3.31
C VAL A 136 -2.28 -12.03 4.20
N LEU A 137 -2.44 -12.06 5.53
CA LEU A 137 -1.34 -12.27 6.47
C LEU A 137 -0.79 -13.70 6.44
N GLU A 138 -1.52 -14.65 5.92
CA GLU A 138 -1.04 -15.99 5.61
C GLU A 138 -0.18 -16.01 4.33
N LEU A 139 -0.63 -15.35 3.26
CA LEU A 139 -0.03 -15.45 1.92
C LEU A 139 1.11 -14.45 1.68
N LEU A 140 1.09 -13.29 2.31
CA LEU A 140 2.01 -12.18 2.04
C LEU A 140 3.41 -12.38 2.62
N PRO A 141 3.61 -12.81 3.90
CA PRO A 141 4.93 -12.85 4.52
C PRO A 141 6.00 -13.63 3.74
N PRO A 142 5.70 -14.77 3.08
CA PRO A 142 6.69 -15.49 2.27
C PRO A 142 7.19 -14.73 1.04
N ARG A 143 6.53 -13.65 0.65
CA ARG A 143 6.85 -12.81 -0.52
C ARG A 143 7.57 -11.52 -0.14
N LEU A 144 7.79 -11.33 1.14
CA LEU A 144 8.47 -10.16 1.69
C LEU A 144 9.92 -10.49 2.05
N ALA A 145 10.79 -9.52 1.87
CA ALA A 145 12.19 -9.62 2.25
C ALA A 145 12.35 -9.91 3.77
N THR A 146 13.48 -10.46 4.15
CA THR A 146 13.80 -10.79 5.56
C THR A 146 13.89 -9.56 6.47
N THR A 147 14.02 -8.37 5.88
CA THR A 147 14.06 -7.08 6.59
C THR A 147 12.91 -6.16 6.16
N ALA A 148 11.81 -6.73 5.71
CA ALA A 148 10.70 -5.99 5.13
C ALA A 148 9.92 -5.15 6.15
N TRP A 149 9.16 -4.21 5.60
CA TRP A 149 8.21 -3.37 6.30
C TRP A 149 6.79 -3.67 5.83
N LEU A 150 5.85 -3.73 6.76
CA LEU A 150 4.45 -3.99 6.47
C LEU A 150 3.58 -2.92 7.11
N TYR A 151 2.88 -2.16 6.29
CA TYR A 151 1.85 -1.23 6.75
C TYR A 151 0.49 -1.90 6.66
N LEU A 152 -0.26 -1.88 7.77
CA LEU A 152 -1.63 -2.39 7.86
C LEU A 152 -2.58 -1.30 8.31
N GLU A 153 -3.69 -1.13 7.60
CA GLU A 153 -4.89 -0.48 8.10
C GLU A 153 -5.93 -1.54 8.47
N THR A 154 -6.49 -1.43 9.66
CA THR A 154 -7.47 -2.39 10.19
C THR A 154 -8.56 -1.66 10.96
N PRO A 155 -9.73 -2.29 11.20
CA PRO A 155 -10.66 -1.83 12.22
C PRO A 155 -9.94 -1.68 13.57
N ALA A 156 -10.36 -0.70 14.38
CA ALA A 156 -9.67 -0.36 15.63
C ALA A 156 -9.57 -1.54 16.61
N GLU A 157 -10.57 -2.44 16.60
CA GLU A 157 -10.65 -3.63 17.47
C GLU A 157 -9.94 -4.86 16.90
N TYR A 158 -9.52 -4.82 15.61
CA TYR A 158 -8.87 -5.98 14.99
C TYR A 158 -7.41 -6.08 15.43
N THR A 159 -7.02 -7.26 15.91
CA THR A 159 -5.63 -7.56 16.25
C THR A 159 -5.04 -8.49 15.20
N PRO A 160 -4.12 -8.02 14.34
CA PRO A 160 -3.50 -8.87 13.34
C PRO A 160 -2.58 -9.90 14.00
N VAL A 161 -2.63 -11.14 13.48
CA VAL A 161 -1.72 -12.21 13.85
C VAL A 161 -0.62 -12.27 12.80
N LEU A 162 0.60 -11.94 13.20
CA LEU A 162 1.79 -11.98 12.35
C LEU A 162 2.75 -13.06 12.85
N PRO A 163 3.62 -13.60 11.98
CA PRO A 163 4.71 -14.48 12.41
C PRO A 163 5.60 -13.83 13.49
N PRO A 164 6.29 -14.62 14.34
CA PRO A 164 7.02 -14.10 15.50
C PRO A 164 8.23 -13.20 15.16
N ASP A 165 8.71 -13.24 13.92
CA ASP A 165 9.77 -12.38 13.39
C ASP A 165 9.29 -10.95 13.01
N TRP A 166 8.01 -10.62 13.27
CA TRP A 166 7.44 -9.30 13.03
C TRP A 166 7.18 -8.57 14.33
N ALA A 167 7.61 -7.32 14.40
CA ALA A 167 7.34 -6.43 15.54
C ALA A 167 6.68 -5.13 15.10
N VAL A 168 5.80 -4.59 15.94
CA VAL A 168 5.25 -3.23 15.75
C VAL A 168 6.39 -2.23 15.88
N HIS A 169 6.64 -1.45 14.83
CA HIS A 169 7.60 -0.36 14.85
C HIS A 169 6.95 0.96 15.24
N ARG A 170 5.79 1.25 14.66
CA ARG A 170 4.97 2.43 14.94
C ARG A 170 3.50 2.09 14.77
N GLU A 171 2.66 2.67 15.59
CA GLU A 171 1.21 2.59 15.40
C GLU A 171 0.52 3.87 15.83
N ASN A 172 -0.68 4.05 15.29
CA ASN A 172 -1.59 5.09 15.71
C ASN A 172 -3.04 4.59 15.59
N ARG A 173 -3.96 5.23 16.28
CA ARG A 173 -5.39 4.86 16.29
C ARG A 173 -6.27 6.07 16.15
N THR A 174 -7.35 5.90 15.43
CA THR A 174 -8.53 6.73 15.49
C THR A 174 -9.64 5.95 16.19
N ARG A 175 -10.82 6.53 16.27
CA ARG A 175 -12.00 5.86 16.86
C ARG A 175 -12.40 4.59 16.08
N GLN A 176 -12.12 4.50 14.78
CA GLN A 176 -12.59 3.43 13.88
C GLN A 176 -11.45 2.64 13.23
N VAL A 177 -10.27 3.21 13.14
CA VAL A 177 -9.16 2.66 12.36
C VAL A 177 -7.90 2.61 13.21
N ARG A 178 -7.23 1.49 13.16
CA ARG A 178 -5.86 1.31 13.61
C ARG A 178 -4.96 1.23 12.37
N TYR A 179 -3.90 2.01 12.33
CA TYR A 179 -2.87 1.88 11.30
C TYR A 179 -1.51 1.71 11.96
N ALA A 180 -0.77 0.72 11.48
CA ALA A 180 0.48 0.32 12.08
C ALA A 180 1.51 -0.05 11.02
N LEU A 181 2.76 0.32 11.30
CA LEU A 181 3.93 -0.10 10.55
C LEU A 181 4.66 -1.17 11.36
N TYR A 182 4.79 -2.35 10.77
CA TYR A 182 5.54 -3.47 11.32
C TYR A 182 6.88 -3.57 10.60
N ARG A 183 7.87 -4.04 11.31
CA ARG A 183 9.18 -4.39 10.79
C ARG A 183 9.43 -5.88 10.97
N ARG A 184 9.87 -6.53 9.90
CA ARG A 184 10.45 -7.87 9.98
C ARG A 184 11.90 -7.76 10.43
N GLY A 185 12.29 -8.54 11.42
CA GLY A 185 13.64 -8.58 11.92
C GLY A 185 14.06 -10.00 12.21
N THR A 186 15.34 -10.32 12.14
CA THR A 186 15.88 -11.52 12.79
C THR A 186 15.54 -11.44 14.27
N LEU A 187 14.81 -12.44 14.78
CA LEU A 187 14.73 -12.65 16.22
C LEU A 187 16.18 -12.62 16.74
N GLY A 188 16.52 -11.57 17.52
CA GLY A 188 17.86 -11.42 18.04
C GLY A 188 18.28 -12.68 18.78
N ALA A 189 19.44 -13.19 18.42
CA ALA A 189 20.13 -14.22 19.17
C ALA A 189 20.52 -13.69 20.54
#